data_b13af16898f0c8f2c2e40be98257c0e2
#
_entry.id   b13af16898f0c8f2c2e40be98257c0e2
#
_cell.length_a   1.000
_cell.length_b   1.000
_cell.length_c   1.000
_cell.angle_alpha   90.00
_cell.angle_beta   90.00
_cell.angle_gamma   90.00
#
_symmetry.space_group_name_H-M   'P 1'
#
loop_
_entity.id
_entity.type
_entity.pdbx_description
1 polymer ?
#
loop_
_entity_poly.entity_id
_entity_poly.type
_entity_poly.pdbx_seq_one_letter_code
_entity_poly.pdbx_strand_id
1 'polypeptide(L)'
;MKRVARYLVAAAVLLLAAALSWSAGGAGETAAKTIKVGYTAPFTGSAAEFGVNGWRGVQLALEEINQKGIKVGGETYQIEIARYDSRCEPTEAVSNARKLILEDKVVALLGDHCSSCCLSVAPLCEEYKIPGITVECMADAITSPGFQYYFRMYIPSGLVSAWASPVFLKLLKPKTVGFLAINDDYGRATSEGFSTELGKLGVKTVLKEYYERGTTDYMTYLSKIKSISPDVLIYTGVTAEGSIILQQAREIQAFEKTKFLGSVEMSEQEIISLVGADIMEGVYAWAVWERVPADFEKRVKEKFNAPMHYGITYGYDALMAVAKAIEASQSLDPVKIRDAIAQLDFQGVSGRIKYEQFVGPDGKKYSNQCRIAPYLVRWVDGKRTVVK
;
A
#
# COMPACT_ATOMS: atom_id res chain seq x y z
N MET A 1 30.52 34.07 -69.44
CA MET A 1 29.62 32.89 -69.49
C MET A 1 30.22 31.60 -68.91
N LYS A 2 31.50 31.26 -69.18
CA LYS A 2 32.11 29.98 -68.65
C LYS A 2 32.38 29.93 -67.17
N ARG A 3 32.43 31.03 -66.39
CA ARG A 3 32.63 31.05 -64.95
C ARG A 3 31.32 30.85 -64.16
N VAL A 4 30.18 31.30 -64.62
CA VAL A 4 28.88 31.17 -64.00
C VAL A 4 28.37 29.71 -64.07
N ALA A 5 28.62 29.00 -65.14
CA ALA A 5 28.27 27.59 -65.30
C ALA A 5 29.02 26.65 -64.33
N ARG A 6 30.25 26.99 -63.89
CA ARG A 6 31.04 26.22 -62.94
C ARG A 6 30.50 26.35 -61.51
N TYR A 7 29.93 27.47 -61.15
CA TYR A 7 29.33 27.67 -59.83
C TYR A 7 27.95 27.02 -59.70
N LEU A 8 27.19 26.95 -60.80
CA LEU A 8 25.88 26.27 -60.80
C LEU A 8 26.04 24.74 -60.75
N VAL A 9 27.08 24.15 -61.34
CA VAL A 9 27.36 22.70 -61.19
C VAL A 9 27.87 22.35 -59.81
N ALA A 10 28.72 23.20 -59.20
CA ALA A 10 29.19 22.99 -57.84
C ALA A 10 28.06 23.11 -56.78
N ALA A 11 27.11 24.03 -56.95
CA ALA A 11 25.93 24.19 -56.10
C ALA A 11 24.96 23.00 -56.22
N ALA A 12 24.77 22.46 -57.46
CA ALA A 12 23.92 21.28 -57.69
C ALA A 12 24.51 20.00 -57.08
N VAL A 13 25.83 19.81 -57.09
CA VAL A 13 26.52 18.66 -56.45
C VAL A 13 26.48 18.75 -54.94
N LEU A 14 26.58 19.95 -54.34
CA LEU A 14 26.44 20.15 -52.89
C LEU A 14 25.00 19.97 -52.41
N LEU A 15 24.00 20.32 -53.21
CA LEU A 15 22.60 20.07 -52.87
C LEU A 15 22.21 18.59 -53.03
N LEU A 16 22.79 17.83 -53.95
CA LEU A 16 22.61 16.38 -54.04
C LEU A 16 23.30 15.62 -52.91
N ALA A 17 24.49 16.07 -52.45
CA ALA A 17 25.19 15.48 -51.29
C ALA A 17 24.46 15.73 -49.97
N ALA A 18 23.80 16.89 -49.81
CA ALA A 18 22.96 17.20 -48.66
C ALA A 18 21.62 16.42 -48.64
N ALA A 19 21.07 16.09 -49.81
CA ALA A 19 19.86 15.27 -49.91
C ALA A 19 20.12 13.77 -49.66
N LEU A 20 21.32 13.27 -49.92
CA LEU A 20 21.72 11.89 -49.66
C LEU A 20 22.15 11.65 -48.24
N SER A 21 22.54 12.68 -47.47
CA SER A 21 22.86 12.58 -46.05
C SER A 21 21.63 12.69 -45.12
N TRP A 22 20.46 13.10 -45.63
CA TRP A 22 19.24 13.19 -44.83
C TRP A 22 18.36 11.94 -44.93
N SER A 23 18.68 10.98 -45.78
CA SER A 23 17.96 9.71 -45.90
C SER A 23 18.60 8.54 -45.13
N ALA A 24 19.69 8.77 -44.38
CA ALA A 24 20.40 7.74 -43.61
C ALA A 24 20.26 7.91 -42.09
N GLY A 25 19.33 8.72 -41.57
CA GLY A 25 19.13 9.01 -40.17
C GLY A 25 17.73 8.74 -39.61
N GLY A 26 16.90 8.05 -40.33
CA GLY A 26 15.55 7.66 -39.93
C GLY A 26 15.50 6.16 -39.61
N ALA A 27 16.30 5.68 -38.66
CA ALA A 27 15.87 4.53 -37.90
C ALA A 27 14.67 5.04 -37.07
N GLY A 28 13.45 4.78 -37.56
CA GLY A 28 12.25 5.08 -36.85
C GLY A 28 12.39 4.47 -35.45
N GLU A 29 12.43 5.31 -34.43
CA GLU A 29 12.18 4.89 -33.06
C GLU A 29 10.83 4.19 -33.13
N THR A 30 10.84 2.85 -33.21
CA THR A 30 9.62 2.06 -33.10
C THR A 30 9.11 2.38 -31.71
N ALA A 31 7.98 3.09 -31.65
CA ALA A 31 7.34 3.42 -30.37
C ALA A 31 7.31 2.15 -29.52
N ALA A 32 7.91 2.21 -28.35
CA ALA A 32 8.02 1.06 -27.48
C ALA A 32 6.61 0.49 -27.25
N LYS A 33 6.44 -0.80 -27.46
CA LYS A 33 5.17 -1.47 -27.14
C LYS A 33 4.88 -1.30 -25.68
N THR A 34 3.63 -0.99 -25.31
CA THR A 34 3.24 -0.73 -23.93
C THR A 34 2.28 -1.80 -23.41
N ILE A 35 2.43 -2.12 -22.12
CA ILE A 35 1.52 -2.95 -21.34
C ILE A 35 0.85 -2.04 -20.33
N LYS A 36 -0.48 -1.98 -20.33
CA LYS A 36 -1.21 -1.17 -19.36
C LYS A 36 -1.48 -1.96 -18.09
N VAL A 37 -1.12 -1.38 -16.94
CA VAL A 37 -1.46 -1.85 -15.61
C VAL A 37 -2.31 -0.79 -14.93
N GLY A 38 -3.41 -1.19 -14.29
CA GLY A 38 -4.31 -0.29 -13.60
C GLY A 38 -3.85 -0.02 -12.17
N TYR A 39 -4.10 1.20 -11.69
CA TYR A 39 -3.87 1.57 -10.30
C TYR A 39 -5.02 2.41 -9.77
N THR A 40 -5.73 1.91 -8.76
CA THR A 40 -6.75 2.66 -8.03
C THR A 40 -6.32 2.83 -6.57
N ALA A 41 -6.41 4.06 -6.06
CA ALA A 41 -5.96 4.41 -4.71
C ALA A 41 -6.57 5.73 -4.27
N PRO A 42 -6.65 6.01 -2.96
CA PRO A 42 -7.07 7.32 -2.46
C PRO A 42 -5.95 8.35 -2.65
N PHE A 43 -6.09 9.27 -3.59
CA PHE A 43 -5.14 10.36 -3.79
C PHE A 43 -5.59 11.66 -3.14
N THR A 44 -6.86 11.73 -2.73
CA THR A 44 -7.46 12.86 -2.02
C THR A 44 -8.25 12.40 -0.81
N GLY A 45 -8.58 13.33 0.10
CA GLY A 45 -9.28 13.05 1.36
C GLY A 45 -8.34 12.63 2.50
N SER A 46 -8.92 12.22 3.65
CA SER A 46 -8.15 11.90 4.86
C SER A 46 -7.25 10.65 4.73
N ALA A 47 -7.53 9.78 3.76
CA ALA A 47 -6.74 8.59 3.46
C ALA A 47 -5.70 8.81 2.34
N ALA A 48 -5.48 10.04 1.89
CA ALA A 48 -4.59 10.35 0.78
C ALA A 48 -3.13 9.89 1.00
N GLU A 49 -2.68 9.81 2.25
CA GLU A 49 -1.35 9.32 2.60
C GLU A 49 -1.06 7.92 2.01
N PHE A 50 -2.05 7.02 2.02
CA PHE A 50 -1.93 5.68 1.47
C PHE A 50 -1.68 5.71 -0.04
N GLY A 51 -2.56 6.36 -0.78
CA GLY A 51 -2.46 6.44 -2.24
C GLY A 51 -1.20 7.16 -2.70
N VAL A 52 -0.81 8.24 -2.03
CA VAL A 52 0.40 9.02 -2.35
C VAL A 52 1.66 8.20 -2.09
N ASN A 53 1.77 7.53 -0.94
CA ASN A 53 2.94 6.72 -0.62
C ASN A 53 3.00 5.45 -1.49
N GLY A 54 1.89 4.75 -1.69
CA GLY A 54 1.85 3.63 -2.62
C GLY A 54 2.25 4.02 -4.04
N TRP A 55 1.80 5.18 -4.52
CA TRP A 55 2.17 5.71 -5.83
C TRP A 55 3.67 6.03 -5.95
N ARG A 56 4.30 6.57 -4.91
CA ARG A 56 5.76 6.78 -4.88
C ARG A 56 6.50 5.47 -5.10
N GLY A 57 6.05 4.39 -4.48
CA GLY A 57 6.61 3.06 -4.69
C GLY A 57 6.43 2.57 -6.12
N VAL A 58 5.20 2.66 -6.66
CA VAL A 58 4.89 2.31 -8.05
C VAL A 58 5.78 3.09 -9.04
N GLN A 59 6.01 4.40 -8.81
CA GLN A 59 6.87 5.20 -9.66
C GLN A 59 8.33 4.72 -9.68
N LEU A 60 8.89 4.32 -8.53
CA LEU A 60 10.26 3.78 -8.46
C LEU A 60 10.38 2.45 -9.21
N ALA A 61 9.37 1.57 -9.05
CA ALA A 61 9.34 0.30 -9.78
C ALA A 61 9.16 0.52 -11.29
N LEU A 62 8.27 1.43 -11.68
CA LEU A 62 8.00 1.76 -13.08
C LEU A 62 9.25 2.24 -13.81
N GLU A 63 10.03 3.12 -13.17
CA GLU A 63 11.29 3.58 -13.76
C GLU A 63 12.28 2.43 -13.94
N GLU A 64 12.45 1.59 -12.92
CA GLU A 64 13.38 0.46 -12.99
C GLU A 64 12.97 -0.56 -14.06
N ILE A 65 11.68 -0.87 -14.12
CA ILE A 65 11.13 -1.80 -15.10
C ILE A 65 11.30 -1.23 -16.53
N ASN A 66 10.95 0.03 -16.73
CA ASN A 66 10.96 0.65 -18.05
C ASN A 66 12.38 0.94 -18.57
N GLN A 67 13.37 1.10 -17.68
CA GLN A 67 14.78 1.17 -18.08
C GLN A 67 15.27 -0.14 -18.71
N LYS A 68 14.80 -1.30 -18.23
CA LYS A 68 15.19 -2.64 -18.71
C LYS A 68 14.24 -3.14 -19.80
N GLY A 69 12.97 -2.72 -19.74
CA GLY A 69 11.86 -3.28 -20.49
C GLY A 69 11.46 -4.68 -20.00
N ILE A 70 10.25 -5.11 -20.31
CA ILE A 70 9.71 -6.45 -20.04
C ILE A 70 9.76 -7.27 -21.33
N LYS A 71 10.35 -8.46 -21.29
CA LYS A 71 10.46 -9.35 -22.45
C LYS A 71 9.31 -10.36 -22.48
N VAL A 72 8.52 -10.35 -23.53
CA VAL A 72 7.40 -11.27 -23.76
C VAL A 72 7.42 -11.74 -25.22
N GLY A 73 7.51 -13.04 -25.45
CA GLY A 73 7.46 -13.62 -26.79
C GLY A 73 8.55 -13.11 -27.75
N GLY A 74 9.72 -12.72 -27.23
CA GLY A 74 10.82 -12.16 -27.99
C GLY A 74 10.74 -10.64 -28.23
N GLU A 75 9.69 -9.98 -27.79
CA GLU A 75 9.50 -8.53 -27.89
C GLU A 75 9.75 -7.85 -26.54
N THR A 76 10.12 -6.56 -26.58
CA THR A 76 10.35 -5.75 -25.39
C THR A 76 9.22 -4.74 -25.22
N TYR A 77 8.66 -4.69 -24.04
CA TYR A 77 7.55 -3.80 -23.66
C TYR A 77 7.97 -2.87 -22.54
N GLN A 78 7.29 -1.73 -22.44
CA GLN A 78 7.29 -0.84 -21.28
C GLN A 78 5.93 -0.92 -20.57
N ILE A 79 5.88 -0.62 -19.28
CA ILE A 79 4.62 -0.50 -18.54
C ILE A 79 4.14 0.96 -18.63
N GLU A 80 2.84 1.09 -18.84
CA GLU A 80 2.08 2.32 -18.66
C GLU A 80 1.08 2.11 -17.51
N ILE A 81 0.97 3.07 -16.60
CA ILE A 81 0.02 3.00 -15.49
C ILE A 81 -1.20 3.89 -15.78
N ALA A 82 -2.37 3.26 -15.94
CA ALA A 82 -3.66 3.96 -15.90
C ALA A 82 -4.09 4.11 -14.44
N ARG A 83 -4.32 5.36 -13.98
CA ARG A 83 -4.47 5.68 -12.56
C ARG A 83 -5.73 6.50 -12.28
N TYR A 84 -6.49 6.08 -11.23
CA TYR A 84 -7.70 6.77 -10.79
C TYR A 84 -7.75 6.93 -9.27
N ASP A 85 -8.37 8.05 -8.81
CA ASP A 85 -8.58 8.36 -7.41
C ASP A 85 -9.84 7.65 -6.89
N SER A 86 -9.69 6.80 -5.89
CA SER A 86 -10.82 6.13 -5.23
C SER A 86 -11.40 6.94 -4.06
N ARG A 87 -10.67 7.92 -3.56
CA ARG A 87 -11.00 8.69 -2.36
C ARG A 87 -11.32 7.84 -1.13
N CYS A 88 -10.92 6.57 -1.14
CA CYS A 88 -11.30 5.56 -0.15
C CYS A 88 -12.82 5.27 -0.12
N GLU A 89 -13.51 5.53 -1.23
CA GLU A 89 -14.96 5.31 -1.40
C GLU A 89 -15.20 4.07 -2.25
N PRO A 90 -15.93 3.04 -1.74
CA PRO A 90 -16.15 1.78 -2.46
C PRO A 90 -16.81 1.94 -3.82
N THR A 91 -17.76 2.89 -3.96
CA THR A 91 -18.44 3.17 -5.23
C THR A 91 -17.51 3.72 -6.28
N GLU A 92 -16.59 4.61 -5.89
CA GLU A 92 -15.56 5.15 -6.78
C GLU A 92 -14.56 4.04 -7.16
N ALA A 93 -14.11 3.22 -6.20
CA ALA A 93 -13.19 2.12 -6.47
C ALA A 93 -13.77 1.11 -7.48
N VAL A 94 -15.06 0.76 -7.37
CA VAL A 94 -15.77 -0.10 -8.33
C VAL A 94 -15.85 0.56 -9.70
N SER A 95 -16.19 1.85 -9.78
CA SER A 95 -16.24 2.61 -11.04
C SER A 95 -14.86 2.64 -11.71
N ASN A 96 -13.82 2.95 -10.93
CA ASN A 96 -12.43 2.97 -11.40
C ASN A 96 -11.98 1.59 -11.91
N ALA A 97 -12.26 0.52 -11.17
CA ALA A 97 -11.90 -0.84 -11.57
C ALA A 97 -12.58 -1.24 -12.89
N ARG A 98 -13.88 -0.95 -13.05
CA ARG A 98 -14.59 -1.19 -14.31
C ARG A 98 -13.98 -0.42 -15.48
N LYS A 99 -13.66 0.86 -15.29
CA LYS A 99 -13.04 1.69 -16.31
C LYS A 99 -11.65 1.15 -16.69
N LEU A 100 -10.81 0.82 -15.72
CA LEU A 100 -9.50 0.21 -15.95
C LEU A 100 -9.60 -1.09 -16.77
N ILE A 101 -10.55 -1.95 -16.42
CA ILE A 101 -10.73 -3.26 -17.08
C ILE A 101 -11.35 -3.09 -18.48
N LEU A 102 -12.46 -2.36 -18.59
CA LEU A 102 -13.29 -2.36 -19.79
C LEU A 102 -12.88 -1.33 -20.84
N GLU A 103 -12.37 -0.16 -20.40
CA GLU A 103 -11.98 0.94 -21.28
C GLU A 103 -10.47 0.98 -21.50
N ASP A 104 -9.67 1.01 -20.42
CA ASP A 104 -8.22 1.08 -20.50
C ASP A 104 -7.57 -0.24 -20.91
N LYS A 105 -8.28 -1.39 -20.77
CA LYS A 105 -7.84 -2.74 -21.14
C LYS A 105 -6.54 -3.15 -20.42
N VAL A 106 -6.47 -2.91 -19.13
CA VAL A 106 -5.31 -3.28 -18.32
C VAL A 106 -5.19 -4.80 -18.16
N VAL A 107 -3.96 -5.29 -18.02
CA VAL A 107 -3.68 -6.74 -17.83
C VAL A 107 -3.67 -7.15 -16.36
N ALA A 108 -3.57 -6.20 -15.45
CA ALA A 108 -3.61 -6.40 -14.00
C ALA A 108 -4.07 -5.12 -13.30
N LEU A 109 -4.59 -5.25 -12.08
CA LEU A 109 -4.96 -4.14 -11.20
C LEU A 109 -4.02 -4.10 -9.99
N LEU A 110 -3.58 -2.92 -9.61
CA LEU A 110 -2.92 -2.63 -8.33
C LEU A 110 -3.81 -1.76 -7.46
N GLY A 111 -3.74 -1.97 -6.13
CA GLY A 111 -4.59 -1.27 -5.16
C GLY A 111 -5.89 -2.05 -4.92
N ASP A 112 -6.92 -1.59 -4.21
CA ASP A 112 -6.91 -0.31 -3.53
C ASP A 112 -6.05 -0.39 -2.24
N HIS A 113 -6.07 0.67 -1.42
CA HIS A 113 -5.42 0.75 -0.12
C HIS A 113 -6.43 0.69 1.03
N CYS A 114 -7.70 0.98 0.78
CA CYS A 114 -8.78 0.94 1.75
C CYS A 114 -9.51 -0.40 1.72
N SER A 115 -9.69 -1.04 2.87
CA SER A 115 -10.29 -2.37 2.96
C SER A 115 -11.68 -2.46 2.33
N SER A 116 -12.55 -1.46 2.54
CA SER A 116 -13.89 -1.41 1.95
C SER A 116 -13.86 -1.34 0.41
N CYS A 117 -12.89 -0.60 -0.13
CA CYS A 117 -12.64 -0.54 -1.58
C CYS A 117 -12.14 -1.88 -2.11
N CYS A 118 -11.16 -2.50 -1.44
CA CYS A 118 -10.64 -3.82 -1.82
C CYS A 118 -11.71 -4.89 -1.83
N LEU A 119 -12.58 -4.92 -0.80
CA LEU A 119 -13.71 -5.86 -0.72
C LEU A 119 -14.70 -5.69 -1.87
N SER A 120 -14.90 -4.46 -2.33
CA SER A 120 -15.79 -4.15 -3.45
C SER A 120 -15.17 -4.44 -4.81
N VAL A 121 -13.84 -4.35 -4.95
CA VAL A 121 -13.10 -4.60 -6.21
C VAL A 121 -12.79 -6.08 -6.41
N ALA A 122 -12.51 -6.85 -5.35
CA ALA A 122 -12.13 -8.25 -5.44
C ALA A 122 -13.13 -9.12 -6.25
N PRO A 123 -14.47 -8.99 -6.09
CA PRO A 123 -15.43 -9.70 -6.94
C PRO A 123 -15.32 -9.37 -8.43
N LEU A 124 -14.96 -8.13 -8.79
CA LEU A 124 -14.77 -7.74 -10.19
C LEU A 124 -13.53 -8.43 -10.78
N CYS A 125 -12.46 -8.58 -10.01
CA CYS A 125 -11.29 -9.32 -10.44
C CYS A 125 -11.63 -10.78 -10.78
N GLU A 126 -12.50 -11.44 -9.99
CA GLU A 126 -13.02 -12.78 -10.27
C GLU A 126 -13.92 -12.79 -11.52
N GLU A 127 -14.87 -11.85 -11.61
CA GLU A 127 -15.82 -11.75 -12.73
C GLU A 127 -15.13 -11.59 -14.07
N TYR A 128 -14.19 -10.66 -14.13
CA TYR A 128 -13.48 -10.32 -15.38
C TYR A 128 -12.19 -11.11 -15.60
N LYS A 129 -11.81 -12.00 -14.67
CA LYS A 129 -10.58 -12.79 -14.70
C LYS A 129 -9.32 -11.92 -14.86
N ILE A 130 -9.28 -10.80 -14.17
CA ILE A 130 -8.15 -9.87 -14.13
C ILE A 130 -7.44 -10.00 -12.78
N PRO A 131 -6.13 -10.30 -12.71
CA PRO A 131 -5.44 -10.36 -11.44
C PRO A 131 -5.37 -8.99 -10.77
N GLY A 132 -5.77 -8.93 -9.50
CA GLY A 132 -5.66 -7.76 -8.64
C GLY A 132 -4.68 -8.01 -7.50
N ILE A 133 -3.83 -7.05 -7.19
CA ILE A 133 -2.95 -7.08 -6.02
C ILE A 133 -3.27 -5.90 -5.14
N THR A 134 -3.83 -6.17 -3.93
CA THR A 134 -4.01 -5.12 -2.93
C THR A 134 -2.71 -4.83 -2.20
N VAL A 135 -2.47 -3.56 -1.94
CA VAL A 135 -1.19 -3.08 -1.39
C VAL A 135 -1.21 -3.10 0.15
N GLU A 136 -2.25 -2.57 0.79
CA GLU A 136 -2.25 -2.31 2.24
C GLU A 136 -3.53 -2.74 2.98
N CYS A 137 -4.50 -3.32 2.30
CA CYS A 137 -5.80 -3.64 2.91
C CYS A 137 -5.71 -4.75 3.95
N MET A 138 -6.33 -4.55 5.12
CA MET A 138 -6.22 -5.45 6.27
C MET A 138 -7.45 -6.29 6.57
N ALA A 139 -8.67 -5.96 6.09
CA ALA A 139 -9.86 -6.76 6.39
C ALA A 139 -9.67 -8.23 5.97
N ASP A 140 -9.97 -9.17 6.87
CA ASP A 140 -9.75 -10.59 6.64
C ASP A 140 -10.53 -11.12 5.44
N ALA A 141 -11.75 -10.60 5.24
CA ALA A 141 -12.65 -10.99 4.15
C ALA A 141 -12.08 -10.74 2.74
N ILE A 142 -10.97 -10.02 2.60
CA ILE A 142 -10.31 -9.78 1.31
C ILE A 142 -9.74 -11.07 0.73
N THR A 143 -9.19 -11.97 1.55
CA THR A 143 -8.56 -13.21 1.11
C THR A 143 -9.13 -14.47 1.76
N SER A 144 -10.02 -14.34 2.76
CA SER A 144 -10.66 -15.50 3.40
C SER A 144 -11.75 -16.18 2.55
N PRO A 145 -12.46 -15.51 1.60
CA PRO A 145 -13.41 -16.18 0.71
C PRO A 145 -12.77 -17.15 -0.29
N GLY A 146 -11.45 -17.06 -0.50
CA GLY A 146 -10.73 -17.94 -1.42
C GLY A 146 -10.78 -17.47 -2.87
N PHE A 147 -10.81 -16.15 -3.10
CA PHE A 147 -10.68 -15.56 -4.43
C PHE A 147 -9.43 -16.09 -5.14
N GLN A 148 -9.55 -16.35 -6.45
CA GLN A 148 -8.44 -16.86 -7.26
C GLN A 148 -7.68 -15.74 -7.96
N TYR A 149 -8.33 -14.62 -8.27
CA TYR A 149 -7.76 -13.50 -9.01
C TYR A 149 -7.37 -12.32 -8.13
N TYR A 150 -7.58 -12.40 -6.80
CA TYR A 150 -7.23 -11.32 -5.90
C TYR A 150 -6.16 -11.75 -4.89
N PHE A 151 -5.08 -10.98 -4.83
CA PHE A 151 -3.87 -11.28 -4.05
C PHE A 151 -3.62 -10.18 -3.03
N ARG A 152 -3.13 -10.55 -1.85
CA ARG A 152 -2.77 -9.57 -0.81
C ARG A 152 -1.32 -9.72 -0.38
N MET A 153 -0.59 -8.61 -0.49
CA MET A 153 0.79 -8.54 0.01
C MET A 153 0.84 -8.22 1.50
N TYR A 154 -0.19 -7.59 2.04
CA TYR A 154 -0.21 -7.05 3.39
C TYR A 154 -0.80 -8.03 4.41
N ILE A 155 -0.64 -7.71 5.72
CA ILE A 155 -1.09 -8.59 6.81
C ILE A 155 -2.60 -8.44 7.08
N PRO A 156 -3.38 -9.54 7.26
CA PRO A 156 -4.77 -9.48 7.71
C PRO A 156 -4.90 -9.04 9.17
N SER A 157 -6.01 -8.33 9.50
CA SER A 157 -6.32 -7.87 10.85
C SER A 157 -6.37 -9.02 11.88
N GLY A 158 -6.93 -10.17 11.51
CA GLY A 158 -6.97 -11.36 12.36
C GLY A 158 -5.58 -11.89 12.70
N LEU A 159 -4.65 -11.88 11.75
CA LEU A 159 -3.27 -12.31 12.01
C LEU A 159 -2.51 -11.33 12.90
N VAL A 160 -2.68 -10.01 12.68
CA VAL A 160 -2.09 -8.99 13.56
C VAL A 160 -2.59 -9.16 14.98
N SER A 161 -3.90 -9.26 15.17
CA SER A 161 -4.49 -9.35 16.50
C SER A 161 -4.11 -10.64 17.22
N ALA A 162 -4.10 -11.78 16.51
CA ALA A 162 -3.68 -13.06 17.09
C ALA A 162 -2.20 -13.07 17.50
N TRP A 163 -1.35 -12.41 16.72
CA TRP A 163 0.07 -12.28 17.03
C TRP A 163 0.31 -11.26 18.14
N ALA A 164 -0.32 -10.08 18.06
CA ALA A 164 -0.01 -8.96 18.95
C ALA A 164 -0.60 -9.14 20.35
N SER A 165 -1.78 -9.78 20.49
CA SER A 165 -2.47 -9.89 21.77
C SER A 165 -1.66 -10.60 22.87
N PRO A 166 -0.96 -11.74 22.62
CA PRO A 166 -0.09 -12.35 23.63
C PRO A 166 1.10 -11.46 24.02
N VAL A 167 1.67 -10.72 23.05
CA VAL A 167 2.77 -9.80 23.27
C VAL A 167 2.31 -8.63 24.15
N PHE A 168 1.14 -8.06 23.87
CA PHE A 168 0.56 -6.99 24.69
C PHE A 168 0.25 -7.45 26.11
N LEU A 169 -0.33 -8.64 26.26
CA LEU A 169 -0.62 -9.18 27.59
C LEU A 169 0.67 -9.32 28.41
N LYS A 170 1.73 -9.88 27.81
CA LYS A 170 3.03 -10.03 28.47
C LYS A 170 3.63 -8.67 28.87
N LEU A 171 3.56 -7.68 28.00
CA LEU A 171 4.25 -6.41 28.11
C LEU A 171 3.50 -5.40 28.96
N LEU A 172 2.20 -5.23 28.70
CA LEU A 172 1.38 -4.18 29.30
C LEU A 172 0.51 -4.69 30.45
N LYS A 173 0.28 -6.00 30.52
CA LYS A 173 -0.55 -6.70 31.52
C LYS A 173 -1.93 -6.05 31.74
N PRO A 174 -2.67 -5.72 30.66
CA PRO A 174 -3.95 -5.06 30.80
C PRO A 174 -4.98 -6.03 31.38
N LYS A 175 -5.89 -5.51 32.21
CA LYS A 175 -7.13 -6.19 32.62
C LYS A 175 -8.30 -5.76 31.76
N THR A 176 -8.24 -4.52 31.26
CA THR A 176 -9.29 -3.89 30.47
C THR A 176 -8.73 -3.25 29.21
N VAL A 177 -9.50 -3.31 28.12
CA VAL A 177 -9.18 -2.68 26.84
C VAL A 177 -10.37 -1.89 26.32
N GLY A 178 -10.10 -0.72 25.75
CA GLY A 178 -11.03 0.07 24.97
C GLY A 178 -10.60 0.14 23.52
N PHE A 179 -11.54 0.41 22.62
CA PHE A 179 -11.31 0.61 21.19
C PHE A 179 -11.88 1.95 20.76
N LEU A 180 -11.09 2.69 19.98
CA LEU A 180 -11.53 3.84 19.19
C LEU A 180 -11.07 3.62 17.76
N ALA A 181 -12.01 3.36 16.86
CA ALA A 181 -11.69 2.94 15.50
C ALA A 181 -12.52 3.68 14.46
N ILE A 182 -11.96 3.82 13.27
CA ILE A 182 -12.70 4.32 12.12
C ILE A 182 -13.86 3.39 11.78
N ASN A 183 -15.00 3.95 11.38
CA ASN A 183 -16.23 3.22 11.08
C ASN A 183 -16.24 2.67 9.65
N ASP A 184 -15.29 1.79 9.33
CA ASP A 184 -15.21 1.08 8.07
C ASP A 184 -14.77 -0.38 8.26
N ASP A 185 -14.62 -1.14 7.17
CA ASP A 185 -14.23 -2.56 7.24
C ASP A 185 -12.85 -2.78 7.89
N TYR A 186 -11.92 -1.83 7.76
CA TYR A 186 -10.62 -1.90 8.40
C TYR A 186 -10.74 -1.75 9.93
N GLY A 187 -11.37 -0.67 10.37
CA GLY A 187 -11.51 -0.37 11.80
C GLY A 187 -12.32 -1.43 12.53
N ARG A 188 -13.42 -1.89 11.93
CA ARG A 188 -14.26 -2.97 12.48
C ARG A 188 -13.53 -4.30 12.56
N ALA A 189 -12.89 -4.74 11.47
CA ALA A 189 -12.17 -6.02 11.44
C ALA A 189 -11.02 -6.05 12.48
N THR A 190 -10.28 -4.95 12.61
CA THR A 190 -9.16 -4.85 13.54
C THR A 190 -9.64 -4.83 15.01
N SER A 191 -10.67 -4.02 15.31
CA SER A 191 -11.24 -3.95 16.66
C SER A 191 -11.82 -5.29 17.11
N GLU A 192 -12.53 -5.98 16.21
CA GLU A 192 -13.13 -7.28 16.50
C GLU A 192 -12.05 -8.36 16.68
N GLY A 193 -11.03 -8.36 15.83
CA GLY A 193 -9.89 -9.26 15.95
C GLY A 193 -9.21 -9.15 17.31
N PHE A 194 -8.80 -7.93 17.71
CA PHE A 194 -8.17 -7.71 19.01
C PHE A 194 -9.10 -7.99 20.19
N SER A 195 -10.38 -7.59 20.10
CA SER A 195 -11.36 -7.87 21.15
C SER A 195 -11.51 -9.37 21.38
N THR A 196 -11.57 -10.16 20.31
CA THR A 196 -11.67 -11.62 20.36
C THR A 196 -10.42 -12.25 20.94
N GLU A 197 -9.24 -11.90 20.42
CA GLU A 197 -7.97 -12.52 20.85
C GLU A 197 -7.61 -12.13 22.29
N LEU A 198 -7.77 -10.87 22.68
CA LEU A 198 -7.55 -10.42 24.06
C LEU A 198 -8.58 -11.04 25.02
N GLY A 199 -9.84 -11.22 24.58
CA GLY A 199 -10.87 -11.91 25.35
C GLY A 199 -10.52 -13.36 25.66
N LYS A 200 -9.96 -14.11 24.69
CA LYS A 200 -9.43 -15.48 24.92
C LYS A 200 -8.32 -15.51 25.99
N LEU A 201 -7.60 -14.40 26.15
CA LEU A 201 -6.53 -14.22 27.13
C LEU A 201 -7.01 -13.62 28.46
N GLY A 202 -8.32 -13.46 28.65
CA GLY A 202 -8.92 -12.97 29.89
C GLY A 202 -8.96 -11.44 30.04
N VAL A 203 -8.67 -10.67 29.00
CA VAL A 203 -8.74 -9.21 29.00
C VAL A 203 -10.16 -8.77 28.65
N LYS A 204 -10.76 -7.92 29.49
CA LYS A 204 -12.15 -7.45 29.30
C LYS A 204 -12.21 -6.24 28.39
N THR A 205 -12.99 -6.31 27.33
CA THR A 205 -13.38 -5.14 26.53
C THR A 205 -14.41 -4.32 27.30
N VAL A 206 -14.08 -3.05 27.59
CA VAL A 206 -14.94 -2.14 28.36
C VAL A 206 -15.51 -1.00 27.53
N LEU A 207 -14.99 -0.80 26.32
CA LEU A 207 -15.41 0.26 25.39
C LEU A 207 -15.15 -0.17 23.97
N LYS A 208 -16.11 0.10 23.06
CA LYS A 208 -15.93 0.08 21.59
C LYS A 208 -16.64 1.29 21.02
N GLU A 209 -15.88 2.22 20.47
CA GLU A 209 -16.39 3.41 19.79
C GLU A 209 -15.89 3.44 18.34
N TYR A 210 -16.78 3.86 17.47
CA TYR A 210 -16.47 4.02 16.06
C TYR A 210 -16.77 5.46 15.65
N TYR A 211 -15.84 6.08 14.92
CA TYR A 211 -15.97 7.43 14.39
C TYR A 211 -15.99 7.43 12.87
N GLU A 212 -16.66 8.41 12.29
CA GLU A 212 -16.74 8.55 10.83
C GLU A 212 -15.45 9.15 10.26
N ARG A 213 -15.07 8.69 9.08
CA ARG A 213 -13.89 9.20 8.36
C ARG A 213 -13.98 10.72 8.18
N GLY A 214 -12.88 11.42 8.42
CA GLY A 214 -12.82 12.89 8.35
C GLY A 214 -13.36 13.61 9.58
N THR A 215 -13.67 12.88 10.68
CA THR A 215 -13.98 13.50 11.97
C THR A 215 -12.82 14.38 12.43
N THR A 216 -13.12 15.57 12.93
CA THR A 216 -12.12 16.53 13.44
C THR A 216 -12.31 16.88 14.92
N ASP A 217 -13.44 16.51 15.51
CA ASP A 217 -13.74 16.69 16.94
C ASP A 217 -13.98 15.33 17.60
N TYR A 218 -13.06 14.94 18.49
CA TYR A 218 -13.09 13.68 19.22
C TYR A 218 -13.40 13.85 20.72
N MET A 219 -13.76 15.07 21.17
CA MET A 219 -13.91 15.38 22.60
C MET A 219 -14.93 14.50 23.30
N THR A 220 -16.04 14.14 22.63
CA THR A 220 -17.06 13.24 23.18
C THR A 220 -16.50 11.83 23.42
N TYR A 221 -15.77 11.27 22.45
CA TYR A 221 -15.13 9.97 22.58
C TYR A 221 -14.06 9.99 23.67
N LEU A 222 -13.21 11.02 23.67
CA LEU A 222 -12.11 11.17 24.63
C LEU A 222 -12.61 11.37 26.06
N SER A 223 -13.69 12.12 26.27
CA SER A 223 -14.33 12.28 27.58
C SER A 223 -14.86 10.92 28.11
N LYS A 224 -15.44 10.11 27.23
CA LYS A 224 -15.91 8.77 27.59
C LYS A 224 -14.75 7.84 27.93
N ILE A 225 -13.66 7.85 27.14
CA ILE A 225 -12.43 7.10 27.38
C ILE A 225 -11.84 7.50 28.75
N LYS A 226 -11.72 8.81 29.01
CA LYS A 226 -11.23 9.34 30.31
C LYS A 226 -12.06 8.85 31.49
N SER A 227 -13.38 8.86 31.36
CA SER A 227 -14.32 8.40 32.41
C SER A 227 -14.21 6.91 32.69
N ILE A 228 -14.10 6.07 31.63
CA ILE A 228 -13.99 4.61 31.75
C ILE A 228 -12.57 4.20 32.16
N SER A 229 -11.57 4.92 31.65
CA SER A 229 -10.15 4.72 31.92
C SER A 229 -9.69 3.25 31.73
N PRO A 230 -9.83 2.68 30.50
CA PRO A 230 -9.30 1.34 30.22
C PRO A 230 -7.78 1.31 30.41
N ASP A 231 -7.21 0.17 30.80
CA ASP A 231 -5.74 0.03 30.94
C ASP A 231 -5.00 0.32 29.61
N VAL A 232 -5.62 -0.08 28.49
CA VAL A 232 -5.11 0.18 27.13
C VAL A 232 -6.25 0.63 26.23
N LEU A 233 -6.04 1.70 25.48
CA LEU A 233 -6.87 2.08 24.34
C LEU A 233 -6.19 1.61 23.06
N ILE A 234 -6.87 0.83 22.24
CA ILE A 234 -6.44 0.45 20.90
C ILE A 234 -7.10 1.38 19.88
N TYR A 235 -6.28 2.13 19.18
CA TYR A 235 -6.69 3.01 18.10
C TYR A 235 -6.48 2.33 16.74
N THR A 236 -7.49 2.44 15.86
CA THR A 236 -7.40 1.99 14.48
C THR A 236 -7.97 3.07 13.56
N GLY A 237 -7.13 3.64 12.72
CA GLY A 237 -7.49 4.72 11.80
C GLY A 237 -6.27 5.24 11.05
N VAL A 238 -6.40 6.38 10.40
CA VAL A 238 -5.32 7.00 9.59
C VAL A 238 -4.47 7.95 10.42
N THR A 239 -3.28 8.29 9.94
CA THR A 239 -2.32 9.16 10.64
C THR A 239 -2.89 10.53 10.97
N ALA A 240 -3.59 11.16 10.02
CA ALA A 240 -4.16 12.50 10.21
C ALA A 240 -5.18 12.54 11.36
N GLU A 241 -6.10 11.57 11.42
CA GLU A 241 -7.13 11.47 12.47
C GLU A 241 -6.50 11.09 13.82
N GLY A 242 -5.54 10.16 13.82
CA GLY A 242 -4.78 9.79 15.02
C GLY A 242 -4.00 10.95 15.61
N SER A 243 -3.48 11.85 14.78
CA SER A 243 -2.79 13.06 15.23
C SER A 243 -3.73 14.01 15.99
N ILE A 244 -4.94 14.22 15.48
CA ILE A 244 -5.97 15.05 16.14
C ILE A 244 -6.40 14.43 17.46
N ILE A 245 -6.64 13.10 17.48
CA ILE A 245 -7.00 12.37 18.70
C ILE A 245 -5.95 12.56 19.78
N LEU A 246 -4.66 12.38 19.45
CA LEU A 246 -3.57 12.53 20.42
C LEU A 246 -3.44 13.96 20.95
N GLN A 247 -3.60 14.99 20.09
CA GLN A 247 -3.58 16.40 20.48
C GLN A 247 -4.75 16.72 21.44
N GLN A 248 -5.98 16.37 21.05
CA GLN A 248 -7.18 16.62 21.88
C GLN A 248 -7.15 15.78 23.18
N ALA A 249 -6.64 14.57 23.13
CA ALA A 249 -6.47 13.74 24.32
C ALA A 249 -5.52 14.40 25.35
N ARG A 250 -4.46 15.05 24.87
CA ARG A 250 -3.53 15.80 25.74
C ARG A 250 -4.20 16.98 26.41
N GLU A 251 -5.02 17.74 25.68
CA GLU A 251 -5.75 18.91 26.21
C GLU A 251 -6.60 18.56 27.43
N ILE A 252 -7.30 17.43 27.38
CA ILE A 252 -8.15 16.98 28.49
C ILE A 252 -7.51 15.89 29.36
N GLN A 253 -6.25 15.53 29.12
CA GLN A 253 -5.54 14.47 29.83
C GLN A 253 -6.29 13.11 29.78
N ALA A 254 -6.81 12.76 28.59
CA ALA A 254 -7.65 11.56 28.42
C ALA A 254 -6.88 10.25 28.65
N PHE A 255 -5.57 10.26 28.43
CA PHE A 255 -4.71 9.06 28.52
C PHE A 255 -3.77 9.05 29.73
N GLU A 256 -4.05 9.85 30.78
CA GLU A 256 -3.21 9.90 31.99
C GLU A 256 -3.04 8.51 32.63
N LYS A 257 -4.10 7.69 32.64
CA LYS A 257 -4.11 6.33 33.20
C LYS A 257 -4.23 5.24 32.14
N THR A 258 -4.42 5.60 30.88
CA THR A 258 -4.66 4.71 29.76
C THR A 258 -3.45 4.69 28.84
N LYS A 259 -2.87 3.52 28.56
CA LYS A 259 -1.81 3.40 27.55
C LYS A 259 -2.44 3.45 26.15
N PHE A 260 -1.84 4.18 25.25
CA PHE A 260 -2.30 4.26 23.87
C PHE A 260 -1.51 3.26 23.00
N LEU A 261 -2.25 2.43 22.26
CA LEU A 261 -1.73 1.53 21.25
C LEU A 261 -2.35 1.90 19.91
N GLY A 262 -1.54 2.46 19.03
CA GLY A 262 -1.96 2.85 17.70
C GLY A 262 -1.84 1.73 16.67
N SER A 263 -2.53 1.90 15.57
CA SER A 263 -2.36 1.10 14.35
C SER A 263 -1.00 1.33 13.68
N VAL A 264 -0.74 0.66 12.57
CA VAL A 264 0.55 0.74 11.85
C VAL A 264 0.89 2.17 11.45
N GLU A 265 -0.11 3.00 11.16
CA GLU A 265 0.02 4.41 10.81
C GLU A 265 0.71 5.20 11.93
N MET A 266 0.45 4.82 13.19
CA MET A 266 1.11 5.42 14.36
C MET A 266 2.56 4.97 14.54
N SER A 267 3.05 4.04 13.72
CA SER A 267 4.46 3.64 13.71
C SER A 267 5.29 4.43 12.67
N GLU A 268 4.66 5.21 11.79
CA GLU A 268 5.35 5.93 10.73
C GLU A 268 5.95 7.26 11.24
N GLN A 269 7.10 7.64 10.68
CA GLN A 269 7.82 8.85 11.12
C GLN A 269 7.02 10.15 10.90
N GLU A 270 6.06 10.12 9.99
CA GLU A 270 5.20 11.24 9.65
C GLU A 270 4.41 11.75 10.86
N ILE A 271 3.97 10.85 11.77
CA ILE A 271 3.20 11.25 12.97
C ILE A 271 3.99 12.22 13.86
N ILE A 272 5.31 12.08 13.96
CA ILE A 272 6.16 13.01 14.75
C ILE A 272 6.09 14.43 14.19
N SER A 273 6.01 14.56 12.87
CA SER A 273 5.90 15.88 12.22
C SER A 273 4.56 16.56 12.49
N LEU A 274 3.52 15.78 12.79
CA LEU A 274 2.16 16.28 13.05
C LEU A 274 1.92 16.64 14.52
N VAL A 275 2.42 15.83 15.45
CA VAL A 275 2.10 15.99 16.88
C VAL A 275 3.30 16.31 17.77
N GLY A 276 4.51 16.14 17.29
CA GLY A 276 5.73 16.30 18.06
C GLY A 276 6.13 15.05 18.85
N ALA A 277 7.42 14.97 19.22
CA ALA A 277 7.99 13.84 19.93
C ALA A 277 7.43 13.67 21.36
N ASP A 278 7.11 14.77 22.01
CA ASP A 278 6.58 14.80 23.38
C ASP A 278 5.16 14.20 23.50
N ILE A 279 4.31 14.37 22.49
CA ILE A 279 2.99 13.73 22.45
C ILE A 279 3.12 12.23 22.14
N MET A 280 4.09 11.86 21.32
CA MET A 280 4.32 10.46 20.99
C MET A 280 5.10 9.69 22.03
N GLU A 281 5.68 10.34 23.05
CA GLU A 281 6.45 9.65 24.08
C GLU A 281 5.64 8.56 24.77
N GLY A 282 6.12 7.31 24.71
CA GLY A 282 5.48 6.16 25.31
C GLY A 282 4.32 5.55 24.53
N VAL A 283 3.91 6.12 23.40
CA VAL A 283 2.90 5.56 22.49
C VAL A 283 3.41 4.24 21.90
N TYR A 284 2.58 3.23 21.92
CA TYR A 284 2.83 1.95 21.28
C TYR A 284 2.13 1.90 19.91
N ALA A 285 2.73 1.16 18.96
CA ALA A 285 2.11 0.83 17.69
C ALA A 285 2.63 -0.51 17.19
N TRP A 286 1.88 -1.18 16.32
CA TRP A 286 2.48 -2.27 15.55
C TRP A 286 3.04 -1.72 14.24
N ALA A 287 4.08 -2.37 13.74
CA ALA A 287 4.75 -2.06 12.48
C ALA A 287 4.89 -3.32 11.63
N VAL A 288 4.94 -3.15 10.32
CA VAL A 288 5.04 -4.25 9.36
C VAL A 288 6.38 -4.27 8.63
N TRP A 289 7.26 -3.34 8.95
CA TRP A 289 8.62 -3.30 8.44
C TRP A 289 9.59 -2.76 9.51
N GLU A 290 10.78 -3.33 9.57
CA GLU A 290 11.84 -2.87 10.48
C GLU A 290 12.88 -2.06 9.73
N ARG A 291 13.36 -2.60 8.63
CA ARG A 291 14.38 -2.00 7.78
C ARG A 291 14.09 -2.28 6.32
N VAL A 292 14.47 -1.34 5.48
CA VAL A 292 14.53 -1.49 4.03
C VAL A 292 15.98 -1.43 3.57
N PRO A 293 16.31 -1.90 2.36
CA PRO A 293 17.65 -1.70 1.79
C PRO A 293 18.03 -0.22 1.78
N ALA A 294 19.24 0.10 2.25
CA ALA A 294 19.68 1.50 2.42
C ALA A 294 19.70 2.29 1.10
N ASP A 295 19.99 1.61 -0.01
CA ASP A 295 19.93 2.18 -1.35
C ASP A 295 18.49 2.52 -1.77
N PHE A 296 17.53 1.72 -1.37
CA PHE A 296 16.10 2.00 -1.63
C PHE A 296 15.64 3.23 -0.84
N GLU A 297 15.96 3.31 0.45
CA GLU A 297 15.66 4.48 1.28
C GLU A 297 16.27 5.76 0.70
N LYS A 298 17.53 5.68 0.26
CA LYS A 298 18.22 6.78 -0.41
C LYS A 298 17.47 7.24 -1.67
N ARG A 299 17.06 6.32 -2.53
CA ARG A 299 16.27 6.62 -3.75
C ARG A 299 14.96 7.34 -3.42
N VAL A 300 14.24 6.90 -2.38
CA VAL A 300 13.00 7.54 -1.92
C VAL A 300 13.28 8.99 -1.51
N LYS A 301 14.30 9.20 -0.69
CA LYS A 301 14.68 10.54 -0.20
C LYS A 301 15.11 11.47 -1.33
N GLU A 302 15.94 10.98 -2.24
CA GLU A 302 16.45 11.79 -3.36
C GLU A 302 15.34 12.18 -4.34
N LYS A 303 14.43 11.27 -4.63
CA LYS A 303 13.38 11.52 -5.62
C LYS A 303 12.19 12.31 -5.08
N PHE A 304 11.75 12.02 -3.86
CA PHE A 304 10.50 12.55 -3.33
C PHE A 304 10.69 13.54 -2.17
N ASN A 305 11.92 13.67 -1.65
CA ASN A 305 12.20 14.43 -0.43
C ASN A 305 11.27 14.06 0.73
N ALA A 306 10.96 12.76 0.86
CA ALA A 306 10.02 12.21 1.81
C ALA A 306 10.69 11.18 2.72
N PRO A 307 10.19 10.97 3.96
CA PRO A 307 10.59 9.86 4.79
C PRO A 307 10.15 8.53 4.19
N MET A 308 10.78 7.44 4.64
CA MET A 308 10.28 6.10 4.33
C MET A 308 8.91 5.87 4.95
N HIS A 309 8.06 5.19 4.19
CA HIS A 309 6.74 4.75 4.59
C HIS A 309 6.49 3.34 4.05
N TYR A 310 5.79 2.49 4.81
CA TYR A 310 5.53 1.12 4.38
C TYR A 310 4.79 1.05 3.03
N GLY A 311 3.88 1.99 2.76
CA GLY A 311 3.17 2.07 1.48
C GLY A 311 4.09 2.17 0.28
N ILE A 312 5.25 2.84 0.42
CA ILE A 312 6.24 2.96 -0.66
C ILE A 312 6.82 1.57 -0.99
N THR A 313 7.14 0.78 0.02
CA THR A 313 7.72 -0.56 -0.18
C THR A 313 6.73 -1.51 -0.83
N TYR A 314 5.49 -1.53 -0.35
CA TYR A 314 4.44 -2.40 -0.89
C TYR A 314 3.97 -1.97 -2.28
N GLY A 315 3.87 -0.67 -2.55
CA GLY A 315 3.58 -0.16 -3.91
C GLY A 315 4.64 -0.55 -4.93
N TYR A 316 5.92 -0.45 -4.54
CA TYR A 316 7.04 -0.90 -5.37
C TYR A 316 6.97 -2.41 -5.66
N ASP A 317 6.84 -3.23 -4.62
CA ASP A 317 6.83 -4.68 -4.75
C ASP A 317 5.59 -5.19 -5.50
N ALA A 318 4.45 -4.50 -5.39
CA ALA A 318 3.24 -4.84 -6.13
C ALA A 318 3.44 -4.73 -7.66
N LEU A 319 4.02 -3.63 -8.13
CA LEU A 319 4.31 -3.49 -9.56
C LEU A 319 5.43 -4.45 -10.01
N MET A 320 6.45 -4.66 -9.18
CA MET A 320 7.49 -5.65 -9.44
C MET A 320 6.93 -7.08 -9.55
N ALA A 321 5.94 -7.43 -8.71
CA ALA A 321 5.26 -8.73 -8.79
C ALA A 321 4.53 -8.90 -10.13
N VAL A 322 3.79 -7.87 -10.59
CA VAL A 322 3.12 -7.91 -11.90
C VAL A 322 4.15 -8.05 -13.03
N ALA A 323 5.23 -7.25 -13.02
CA ALA A 323 6.26 -7.30 -14.04
C ALA A 323 6.93 -8.69 -14.13
N LYS A 324 7.32 -9.25 -12.97
CA LYS A 324 7.90 -10.60 -12.89
C LYS A 324 6.94 -11.68 -13.37
N ALA A 325 5.66 -11.56 -13.06
CA ALA A 325 4.64 -12.51 -13.51
C ALA A 325 4.42 -12.44 -15.02
N ILE A 326 4.43 -11.27 -15.62
CA ILE A 326 4.37 -11.09 -17.08
C ILE A 326 5.58 -11.76 -17.76
N GLU A 327 6.79 -11.51 -17.25
CA GLU A 327 7.99 -12.15 -17.75
C GLU A 327 7.97 -13.67 -17.58
N ALA A 328 7.56 -14.17 -16.42
CA ALA A 328 7.50 -15.60 -16.15
C ALA A 328 6.44 -16.33 -17.00
N SER A 329 5.29 -15.70 -17.22
CA SER A 329 4.21 -16.26 -18.05
C SER A 329 4.49 -16.19 -19.54
N GLN A 330 5.43 -15.34 -20.00
CA GLN A 330 5.69 -15.00 -21.39
C GLN A 330 4.39 -14.64 -22.15
N SER A 331 3.46 -13.97 -21.47
CA SER A 331 2.11 -13.70 -21.98
C SER A 331 1.55 -12.40 -21.43
N LEU A 332 0.67 -11.77 -22.22
CA LEU A 332 -0.15 -10.62 -21.82
C LEU A 332 -1.59 -11.05 -21.46
N ASP A 333 -1.87 -12.35 -21.51
CA ASP A 333 -3.16 -12.91 -21.08
C ASP A 333 -3.30 -12.81 -19.55
N PRO A 334 -4.34 -12.11 -19.03
CA PRO A 334 -4.51 -11.93 -17.59
C PRO A 334 -4.62 -13.23 -16.79
N VAL A 335 -5.18 -14.31 -17.38
CA VAL A 335 -5.29 -15.61 -16.71
C VAL A 335 -3.90 -16.22 -16.49
N LYS A 336 -3.02 -16.16 -17.52
CA LYS A 336 -1.65 -16.65 -17.41
C LYS A 336 -0.82 -15.79 -16.46
N ILE A 337 -1.03 -14.48 -16.45
CA ILE A 337 -0.39 -13.56 -15.51
C ILE A 337 -0.83 -13.91 -14.08
N ARG A 338 -2.13 -14.16 -13.84
CA ARG A 338 -2.65 -14.61 -12.54
C ARG A 338 -1.98 -15.89 -12.07
N ASP A 339 -1.87 -16.90 -12.95
CA ASP A 339 -1.22 -18.17 -12.62
C ASP A 339 0.26 -17.98 -12.25
N ALA A 340 0.94 -17.10 -12.96
CA ALA A 340 2.33 -16.73 -12.66
C ALA A 340 2.45 -15.95 -11.33
N ILE A 341 1.55 -15.01 -11.02
CA ILE A 341 1.52 -14.30 -9.73
C ILE A 341 1.41 -15.32 -8.58
N ALA A 342 0.52 -16.30 -8.69
CA ALA A 342 0.31 -17.34 -7.67
C ALA A 342 1.54 -18.21 -7.39
N GLN A 343 2.51 -18.24 -8.31
CA GLN A 343 3.76 -19.01 -8.19
C GLN A 343 4.97 -18.15 -7.81
N LEU A 344 4.80 -16.84 -7.64
CA LEU A 344 5.92 -15.95 -7.30
C LEU A 344 6.51 -16.31 -5.94
N ASP A 345 7.84 -16.30 -5.90
CA ASP A 345 8.66 -16.41 -4.69
C ASP A 345 9.93 -15.59 -4.89
N PHE A 346 9.97 -14.37 -4.39
CA PHE A 346 11.13 -13.50 -4.55
C PHE A 346 11.33 -12.59 -3.34
N GLN A 347 12.55 -12.09 -3.17
CA GLN A 347 12.87 -11.07 -2.16
C GLN A 347 12.54 -9.70 -2.73
N GLY A 348 11.52 -9.05 -2.15
CA GLY A 348 11.19 -7.66 -2.41
C GLY A 348 11.84 -6.72 -1.40
N VAL A 349 11.55 -5.44 -1.52
CA VAL A 349 12.02 -4.41 -0.56
C VAL A 349 11.21 -4.41 0.73
N SER A 350 9.95 -4.85 0.68
CA SER A 350 9.08 -5.03 1.86
C SER A 350 9.31 -6.37 2.58
N GLY A 351 10.04 -7.29 1.97
CA GLY A 351 10.25 -8.64 2.48
C GLY A 351 10.11 -9.71 1.40
N ARG A 352 9.96 -10.97 1.81
CA ARG A 352 9.73 -12.08 0.88
C ARG A 352 8.29 -12.04 0.37
N ILE A 353 8.13 -11.97 -0.93
CA ILE A 353 6.85 -12.00 -1.63
C ILE A 353 6.58 -13.42 -2.10
N LYS A 354 5.64 -14.09 -1.44
CA LYS A 354 5.18 -15.43 -1.76
C LYS A 354 3.71 -15.55 -1.37
N TYR A 355 2.87 -15.84 -2.34
CA TYR A 355 1.45 -16.01 -2.10
C TYR A 355 1.14 -17.47 -1.72
N GLU A 356 0.49 -17.67 -0.57
CA GLU A 356 0.22 -18.98 -0.02
C GLU A 356 -1.25 -19.13 0.38
N GLN A 357 -1.66 -20.40 0.55
CA GLN A 357 -2.89 -20.76 1.25
C GLN A 357 -2.52 -21.35 2.60
N PHE A 358 -3.14 -20.89 3.66
CA PHE A 358 -2.89 -21.39 5.01
C PHE A 358 -4.08 -21.09 5.96
N VAL A 359 -4.07 -21.79 7.10
CA VAL A 359 -4.95 -21.45 8.23
C VAL A 359 -4.13 -20.61 9.20
N GLY A 360 -4.64 -19.42 9.53
CA GLY A 360 -4.00 -18.53 10.49
C GLY A 360 -4.18 -19.00 11.95
N PRO A 361 -3.43 -18.43 12.90
CA PRO A 361 -3.60 -18.70 14.33
C PRO A 361 -4.99 -18.28 14.86
N ASP A 362 -5.68 -17.40 14.16
CA ASP A 362 -7.08 -17.00 14.39
C ASP A 362 -8.10 -18.05 13.91
N GLY A 363 -7.65 -19.16 13.31
CA GLY A 363 -8.46 -20.24 12.77
C GLY A 363 -9.08 -19.99 11.39
N LYS A 364 -8.81 -18.82 10.77
CA LYS A 364 -9.34 -18.48 9.43
C LYS A 364 -8.45 -19.04 8.33
N LYS A 365 -9.07 -19.40 7.20
CA LYS A 365 -8.35 -19.73 5.96
C LYS A 365 -8.03 -18.43 5.21
N TYR A 366 -6.82 -18.36 4.69
CA TYR A 366 -6.34 -17.29 3.83
C TYR A 366 -5.84 -17.87 2.52
N SER A 367 -6.19 -17.27 1.39
CA SER A 367 -5.75 -17.66 0.05
C SER A 367 -5.05 -16.50 -0.61
N ASN A 368 -4.06 -16.77 -1.48
CA ASN A 368 -3.31 -15.74 -2.20
C ASN A 368 -2.75 -14.65 -1.26
N GLN A 369 -2.20 -15.08 -0.13
CA GLN A 369 -1.80 -14.23 0.98
C GLN A 369 -0.30 -14.32 1.25
N CYS A 370 0.40 -13.18 1.26
CA CYS A 370 1.78 -13.13 1.76
C CYS A 370 1.81 -13.23 3.29
N ARG A 371 2.83 -13.91 3.82
CA ARG A 371 3.08 -13.97 5.26
C ARG A 371 4.00 -12.85 5.68
N ILE A 372 3.50 -11.98 6.55
CA ILE A 372 4.24 -10.88 7.13
C ILE A 372 4.26 -11.08 8.65
N ALA A 373 5.44 -10.90 9.25
CA ALA A 373 5.60 -10.87 10.70
C ALA A 373 5.57 -9.41 11.17
N PRO A 374 4.53 -8.98 11.90
CA PRO A 374 4.47 -7.63 12.43
C PRO A 374 5.40 -7.50 13.65
N TYR A 375 5.74 -6.24 13.99
CA TYR A 375 6.55 -5.88 15.14
C TYR A 375 5.74 -5.00 16.08
N LEU A 376 6.00 -5.09 17.37
CA LEU A 376 5.55 -4.07 18.31
C LEU A 376 6.65 -3.02 18.47
N VAL A 377 6.28 -1.77 18.37
CA VAL A 377 7.18 -0.63 18.55
C VAL A 377 6.66 0.29 19.65
N ARG A 378 7.57 1.04 20.24
CA ARG A 378 7.29 2.13 21.16
C ARG A 378 8.07 3.36 20.75
N TRP A 379 7.46 4.51 20.83
CA TRP A 379 8.12 5.79 20.64
C TRP A 379 8.88 6.18 21.92
N VAL A 380 10.16 6.51 21.76
CA VAL A 380 11.06 6.95 22.83
C VAL A 380 11.96 8.04 22.24
N ASP A 381 11.97 9.22 22.85
CA ASP A 381 12.75 10.37 22.38
C ASP A 381 12.57 10.67 20.88
N GLY A 382 11.32 10.61 20.39
CA GLY A 382 10.96 10.83 18.99
C GLY A 382 11.46 9.76 18.01
N LYS A 383 11.90 8.59 18.52
CA LYS A 383 12.38 7.47 17.71
C LYS A 383 11.53 6.22 17.93
N ARG A 384 11.26 5.53 16.84
CA ARG A 384 10.60 4.23 16.87
C ARG A 384 11.58 3.15 17.37
N THR A 385 11.25 2.52 18.49
CA THR A 385 12.05 1.46 19.11
C THR A 385 11.27 0.15 19.08
N VAL A 386 11.88 -0.92 18.54
CA VAL A 386 11.26 -2.26 18.52
C VAL A 386 11.22 -2.80 19.95
N VAL A 387 10.03 -3.24 20.37
CA VAL A 387 9.83 -3.87 21.69
C VAL A 387 10.00 -5.37 21.53
N LYS A 388 10.91 -5.94 22.31
CA LYS A 388 11.25 -7.37 22.28
C LYS A 388 10.56 -8.15 23.41
#